data_6845bf726b2eec78c942627460add20d
#
_entry.id   6845bf726b2eec78c942627460add20d
#
_cell.length_a   1.000
_cell.length_b   1.000
_cell.length_c   1.000
_cell.angle_alpha   90.00
_cell.angle_beta   90.00
_cell.angle_gamma   90.00
#
_symmetry.space_group_name_H-M   'P 1'
#
loop_
_entity.id
_entity.type
_entity.pdbx_description
1 polymer ?
#
loop_
_entity_poly.entity_id
_entity_poly.type
_entity_poly.pdbx_seq_one_letter_code
_entity_poly.pdbx_strand_id
1 'polypeptide(L)'
;TAAALVTTLAGVAQWQPAGDRIRTQWGEKLDPQNVLPEYPRPQMVRGDWQNLNGLWDYAILPLGQTPDKFQGQILVPFAVESSLSGVGKSLGKDNELWYNHSFTVPAKWNGKRVLLHFGAVDWKADVWVNGVSVGSHTGGYTPFEFDITSALKKGANDIRVRVWDPTDDGYQPRGKQVNRPEGIWYTDRKS
;
A
#
# COMPACT_ATOMS: atom_id res chain seq x y z
N THR A 1 -32.23 31.40 26.88
CA THR A 1 -32.24 30.37 25.81
C THR A 1 -30.80 30.07 25.42
N ALA A 2 -30.24 28.94 25.94
CA ALA A 2 -28.93 28.45 25.57
C ALA A 2 -29.06 27.59 24.29
N ALA A 3 -28.42 28.02 23.21
CA ALA A 3 -28.33 27.23 21.99
C ALA A 3 -27.22 26.19 22.16
N ALA A 4 -27.58 24.91 22.13
CA ALA A 4 -26.64 23.82 22.13
C ALA A 4 -26.02 23.71 20.75
N LEU A 5 -24.70 23.92 20.65
CA LEU A 5 -23.90 23.72 19.45
C LEU A 5 -23.71 22.20 19.28
N VAL A 6 -24.46 21.58 18.37
CA VAL A 6 -24.25 20.19 17.97
C VAL A 6 -23.08 20.16 16.98
N THR A 7 -21.89 19.88 17.44
CA THR A 7 -20.74 19.54 16.59
C THR A 7 -20.94 18.13 16.05
N THR A 8 -21.36 18.01 14.79
CA THR A 8 -21.30 16.76 14.06
C THR A 8 -19.82 16.42 13.81
N LEU A 9 -19.30 15.49 14.57
CA LEU A 9 -18.07 14.81 14.20
C LEU A 9 -18.30 14.11 12.86
N ALA A 10 -17.66 14.60 11.80
CA ALA A 10 -17.60 13.87 10.55
C ALA A 10 -16.89 12.53 10.84
N GLY A 11 -17.68 11.47 10.92
CA GLY A 11 -17.15 10.12 11.11
C GLY A 11 -16.20 9.81 9.96
N VAL A 12 -14.96 9.45 10.27
CA VAL A 12 -14.03 8.87 9.30
C VAL A 12 -14.75 7.65 8.74
N ALA A 13 -14.98 7.61 7.44
CA ALA A 13 -15.64 6.49 6.80
C ALA A 13 -14.85 5.22 7.14
N GLN A 14 -15.51 4.28 7.82
CA GLN A 14 -14.89 3.02 8.19
C GLN A 14 -14.53 2.28 6.90
N TRP A 15 -13.30 1.76 6.81
CA TRP A 15 -12.87 0.95 5.67
C TRP A 15 -13.86 -0.19 5.39
N GLN A 16 -14.14 -0.41 4.11
CA GLN A 16 -14.97 -1.50 3.60
C GLN A 16 -14.32 -2.09 2.35
N PRO A 17 -14.43 -3.42 2.16
CA PRO A 17 -14.04 -4.03 0.90
C PRO A 17 -14.78 -3.41 -0.29
N ALA A 18 -14.07 -3.20 -1.40
CA ALA A 18 -14.66 -2.64 -2.61
C ALA A 18 -15.52 -3.66 -3.36
N GLY A 19 -16.70 -3.24 -3.83
CA GLY A 19 -17.61 -4.05 -4.64
C GLY A 19 -18.25 -5.22 -3.87
N ASP A 20 -18.85 -6.13 -4.63
CA ASP A 20 -19.61 -7.29 -4.16
C ASP A 20 -18.96 -8.65 -4.51
N ARG A 21 -17.67 -8.66 -4.80
CA ARG A 21 -16.93 -9.87 -5.18
C ARG A 21 -16.95 -10.90 -4.06
N ILE A 22 -16.98 -12.20 -4.45
CA ILE A 22 -16.86 -13.33 -3.52
C ILE A 22 -15.58 -13.19 -2.71
N ARG A 23 -15.71 -13.37 -1.39
CA ARG A 23 -14.61 -13.31 -0.45
C ARG A 23 -14.45 -14.64 0.26
N THR A 24 -13.25 -14.93 0.68
CA THR A 24 -12.98 -16.06 1.57
C THR A 24 -13.40 -15.73 3.00
N GLN A 25 -13.59 -16.73 3.83
CA GLN A 25 -13.89 -16.54 5.25
C GLN A 25 -12.82 -15.69 6.00
N TRP A 26 -11.57 -15.70 5.54
CA TRP A 26 -10.50 -14.85 6.08
C TRP A 26 -10.66 -13.40 5.62
N GLY A 27 -11.02 -13.19 4.36
CA GLY A 27 -11.30 -11.85 3.85
C GLY A 27 -12.51 -11.20 4.49
N GLU A 28 -13.53 -12.00 4.89
CA GLU A 28 -14.72 -11.52 5.62
C GLU A 28 -14.41 -11.09 7.06
N LYS A 29 -13.41 -11.73 7.67
CA LYS A 29 -12.99 -11.49 9.06
C LYS A 29 -11.78 -10.56 9.17
N LEU A 30 -11.39 -9.93 8.06
CA LEU A 30 -10.21 -9.07 8.03
C LEU A 30 -10.39 -7.83 8.93
N ASP A 31 -9.46 -7.63 9.84
CA ASP A 31 -9.37 -6.43 10.65
C ASP A 31 -8.37 -5.45 10.02
N PRO A 32 -8.82 -4.28 9.53
CA PRO A 32 -7.93 -3.28 8.92
C PRO A 32 -6.93 -2.66 9.91
N GLN A 33 -7.14 -2.84 11.21
CA GLN A 33 -6.22 -2.39 12.27
C GLN A 33 -5.12 -3.40 12.58
N ASN A 34 -5.29 -4.66 12.12
CA ASN A 34 -4.35 -5.74 12.42
C ASN A 34 -4.16 -6.66 11.19
N VAL A 35 -3.68 -6.08 10.10
CA VAL A 35 -3.55 -6.75 8.80
C VAL A 35 -2.25 -7.53 8.74
N LEU A 36 -2.33 -8.86 8.63
CA LEU A 36 -1.18 -9.75 8.45
C LEU A 36 -0.03 -9.36 9.39
N PRO A 37 -0.26 -9.41 10.72
CA PRO A 37 0.70 -8.90 11.70
C PRO A 37 1.92 -9.79 11.86
N GLU A 38 1.90 -10.99 11.31
CA GLU A 38 2.94 -11.99 11.46
C GLU A 38 4.24 -11.50 10.80
N TYR A 39 5.35 -11.83 11.43
CA TYR A 39 6.65 -11.62 10.82
C TYR A 39 6.76 -12.42 9.51
N PRO A 40 7.17 -11.81 8.38
CA PRO A 40 7.06 -12.45 7.05
C PRO A 40 7.97 -13.67 6.85
N ARG A 41 8.93 -13.89 7.76
CA ARG A 41 9.86 -15.03 7.72
C ARG A 41 9.92 -15.68 9.10
N PRO A 42 9.01 -16.60 9.43
CA PRO A 42 8.86 -17.15 10.79
C PRO A 42 10.11 -17.85 11.32
N GLN A 43 11.01 -18.36 10.44
CA GLN A 43 12.28 -18.98 10.82
C GLN A 43 13.36 -17.97 11.25
N MET A 44 13.16 -16.69 10.96
CA MET A 44 14.17 -15.64 11.16
C MET A 44 13.58 -14.41 11.86
N VAL A 45 12.66 -14.62 12.78
CA VAL A 45 11.96 -13.54 13.51
C VAL A 45 12.95 -12.62 14.21
N ARG A 46 12.74 -11.31 14.06
CA ARG A 46 13.50 -10.26 14.74
C ARG A 46 12.62 -9.57 15.78
N GLY A 47 13.15 -9.37 16.97
CA GLY A 47 12.43 -8.69 18.07
C GLY A 47 12.25 -7.18 17.83
N ASP A 48 13.15 -6.55 17.07
CA ASP A 48 13.05 -5.15 16.68
C ASP A 48 12.43 -5.08 15.26
N TRP A 49 11.12 -5.18 15.23
CA TRP A 49 10.28 -5.16 14.03
C TRP A 49 9.02 -4.35 14.26
N GLN A 50 8.59 -3.59 13.28
CA GLN A 50 7.32 -2.89 13.25
C GLN A 50 6.64 -3.16 11.92
N ASN A 51 5.43 -3.71 11.96
CA ASN A 51 4.59 -3.88 10.79
C ASN A 51 3.94 -2.53 10.44
N LEU A 52 4.00 -2.14 9.16
CA LEU A 52 3.37 -0.92 8.64
C LEU A 52 2.17 -1.23 7.74
N ASN A 53 1.73 -2.50 7.66
CA ASN A 53 0.47 -2.84 7.00
C ASN A 53 -0.69 -2.12 7.69
N GLY A 54 -1.77 -1.94 6.95
CA GLY A 54 -2.96 -1.25 7.43
C GLY A 54 -3.42 -0.18 6.45
N LEU A 55 -4.15 0.80 6.95
CA LEU A 55 -4.69 1.88 6.12
C LEU A 55 -3.60 2.90 5.79
N TRP A 56 -3.41 3.13 4.50
CA TRP A 56 -2.57 4.19 3.93
C TRP A 56 -3.45 5.12 3.11
N ASP A 57 -3.08 6.39 3.03
CA ASP A 57 -3.72 7.29 2.07
C ASP A 57 -3.26 6.96 0.66
N TYR A 58 -4.14 7.12 -0.35
CA TYR A 58 -3.79 6.88 -1.73
C TYR A 58 -4.30 7.96 -2.68
N ALA A 59 -3.62 8.09 -3.83
CA ALA A 59 -4.10 8.84 -4.99
C ALA A 59 -3.69 8.15 -6.29
N ILE A 60 -4.58 8.08 -7.26
CA ILE A 60 -4.32 7.63 -8.63
C ILE A 60 -4.25 8.88 -9.50
N LEU A 61 -3.12 9.13 -10.11
CA LEU A 61 -2.87 10.34 -10.90
C LEU A 61 -2.22 9.98 -12.26
N PRO A 62 -2.41 10.79 -13.29
CA PRO A 62 -1.64 10.68 -14.52
C PRO A 62 -0.13 10.70 -14.26
N LEU A 63 0.64 10.05 -15.14
CA LEU A 63 2.10 9.96 -15.06
C LEU A 63 2.74 11.33 -14.82
N GLY A 64 3.69 11.37 -13.87
CA GLY A 64 4.48 12.56 -13.55
C GLY A 64 3.78 13.61 -12.68
N GLN A 65 2.55 13.36 -12.24
CA GLN A 65 1.84 14.25 -11.33
C GLN A 65 2.09 13.83 -9.86
N THR A 66 2.12 14.82 -8.98
CA THR A 66 2.24 14.63 -7.53
C THR A 66 0.92 15.02 -6.86
N PRO A 67 0.42 14.24 -5.87
CA PRO A 67 -0.85 14.56 -5.24
C PRO A 67 -0.74 15.79 -4.31
N ASP A 68 -1.61 16.77 -4.54
CA ASP A 68 -1.88 17.84 -3.59
C ASP A 68 -2.78 17.34 -2.45
N LYS A 69 -3.69 16.41 -2.79
CA LYS A 69 -4.61 15.74 -1.85
C LYS A 69 -4.73 14.27 -2.20
N PHE A 70 -4.84 13.44 -1.16
CA PHE A 70 -5.17 12.03 -1.33
C PHE A 70 -6.67 11.84 -1.56
N GLN A 71 -7.02 10.80 -2.31
CA GLN A 71 -8.40 10.51 -2.76
C GLN A 71 -9.18 9.66 -1.76
N GLY A 72 -8.48 8.98 -0.85
CA GLY A 72 -9.06 8.11 0.15
C GLY A 72 -8.01 7.23 0.80
N GLN A 73 -8.46 6.12 1.38
CA GLN A 73 -7.60 5.14 2.03
C GLN A 73 -7.58 3.81 1.27
N ILE A 74 -6.44 3.17 1.27
CA ILE A 74 -6.18 1.85 0.72
C ILE A 74 -5.63 0.94 1.82
N LEU A 75 -6.09 -0.30 1.87
CA LEU A 75 -5.60 -1.27 2.84
C LEU A 75 -4.38 -2.02 2.28
N VAL A 76 -3.21 -1.67 2.78
CA VAL A 76 -1.94 -2.35 2.46
C VAL A 76 -1.85 -3.64 3.27
N PRO A 77 -1.43 -4.79 2.68
CA PRO A 77 -0.68 -4.93 1.43
C PRO A 77 -1.52 -5.35 0.20
N PHE A 78 -2.83 -5.15 0.20
CA PHE A 78 -3.68 -5.58 -0.89
C PHE A 78 -3.51 -4.69 -2.12
N ALA A 79 -3.38 -5.33 -3.30
CA ALA A 79 -3.28 -4.62 -4.58
C ALA A 79 -4.52 -3.74 -4.83
N VAL A 80 -4.34 -2.62 -5.49
CA VAL A 80 -5.40 -1.60 -5.71
C VAL A 80 -6.63 -2.15 -6.43
N GLU A 81 -6.47 -3.18 -7.26
CA GLU A 81 -7.54 -3.89 -7.96
C GLU A 81 -8.30 -4.86 -7.06
N SER A 82 -7.70 -5.25 -5.94
CA SER A 82 -8.32 -6.18 -4.99
C SER A 82 -9.51 -5.55 -4.27
N SER A 83 -10.57 -6.32 -4.07
CA SER A 83 -11.69 -5.92 -3.21
C SER A 83 -11.21 -5.56 -1.79
N LEU A 84 -10.25 -6.32 -1.25
CA LEU A 84 -9.73 -6.10 0.11
C LEU A 84 -8.84 -4.86 0.23
N SER A 85 -8.41 -4.25 -0.87
CA SER A 85 -7.77 -2.93 -0.81
C SER A 85 -8.73 -1.83 -0.35
N GLY A 86 -10.03 -2.02 -0.54
CA GLY A 86 -11.07 -1.00 -0.37
C GLY A 86 -11.21 -0.06 -1.56
N VAL A 87 -10.38 -0.21 -2.61
CA VAL A 87 -10.35 0.66 -3.80
C VAL A 87 -10.95 -0.03 -5.02
N GLY A 88 -10.49 -1.24 -5.37
CA GLY A 88 -11.03 -2.07 -6.44
C GLY A 88 -10.95 -1.45 -7.84
N LYS A 89 -9.91 -0.65 -8.13
CA LYS A 89 -9.73 0.06 -9.40
C LYS A 89 -8.53 -0.46 -10.15
N SER A 90 -8.66 -0.59 -11.48
CA SER A 90 -7.51 -0.80 -12.37
C SER A 90 -6.78 0.52 -12.60
N LEU A 91 -5.45 0.46 -12.62
CA LEU A 91 -4.59 1.63 -12.76
C LEU A 91 -4.36 2.03 -14.21
N GLY A 92 -4.04 1.04 -15.06
CA GLY A 92 -3.62 1.24 -16.43
C GLY A 92 -2.23 1.92 -16.53
N LYS A 93 -1.64 1.86 -17.72
CA LYS A 93 -0.27 2.30 -17.99
C LYS A 93 -0.03 3.82 -17.91
N ASP A 94 -1.10 4.61 -18.02
CA ASP A 94 -1.00 6.07 -18.11
C ASP A 94 -1.12 6.76 -16.73
N ASN A 95 -1.23 5.97 -15.66
CA ASN A 95 -1.39 6.46 -14.30
C ASN A 95 -0.30 5.92 -13.37
N GLU A 96 -0.12 6.62 -12.27
CA GLU A 96 0.71 6.24 -11.13
C GLU A 96 -0.17 6.17 -9.88
N LEU A 97 0.14 5.22 -8.99
CA LEU A 97 -0.48 5.08 -7.69
C LEU A 97 0.45 5.65 -6.63
N TRP A 98 -0.02 6.63 -5.91
CA TRP A 98 0.66 7.22 -4.78
C TRP A 98 0.09 6.69 -3.48
N TYR A 99 0.99 6.34 -2.57
CA TYR A 99 0.68 5.95 -1.20
C TYR A 99 1.32 6.95 -0.23
N ASN A 100 0.66 7.15 0.90
CA ASN A 100 1.20 7.94 2.01
C ASN A 100 0.84 7.30 3.35
N HIS A 101 1.79 7.26 4.27
CA HIS A 101 1.56 6.74 5.61
C HIS A 101 2.43 7.45 6.64
N SER A 102 1.86 7.71 7.81
CA SER A 102 2.58 8.26 8.94
C SER A 102 2.93 7.17 9.95
N PHE A 103 4.18 7.15 10.42
CA PHE A 103 4.65 6.17 11.40
C PHE A 103 5.57 6.81 12.42
N THR A 104 5.74 6.14 13.56
CA THR A 104 6.68 6.56 14.61
C THR A 104 7.66 5.43 14.89
N VAL A 105 8.95 5.74 14.89
CA VAL A 105 9.99 4.77 15.25
C VAL A 105 10.00 4.57 16.75
N PRO A 106 9.98 3.33 17.26
CA PRO A 106 10.07 3.06 18.70
C PRO A 106 11.31 3.68 19.33
N ALA A 107 11.15 4.32 20.50
CA ALA A 107 12.25 5.00 21.19
C ALA A 107 13.45 4.07 21.50
N LYS A 108 13.20 2.78 21.71
CA LYS A 108 14.26 1.77 21.92
C LYS A 108 15.18 1.55 20.71
N TRP A 109 14.81 2.10 19.52
CA TRP A 109 15.64 2.03 18.32
C TRP A 109 16.51 3.27 18.11
N ASN A 110 16.50 4.20 19.06
CA ASN A 110 17.34 5.39 18.98
C ASN A 110 18.83 5.00 18.84
N GLY A 111 19.49 5.60 17.85
CA GLY A 111 20.89 5.29 17.51
C GLY A 111 21.11 3.98 16.76
N LYS A 112 20.04 3.23 16.46
CA LYS A 112 20.12 2.04 15.61
C LYS A 112 19.94 2.40 14.12
N ARG A 113 20.48 1.56 13.27
CA ARG A 113 20.18 1.57 11.84
C ARG A 113 18.74 1.08 11.63
N VAL A 114 17.95 1.81 10.86
CA VAL A 114 16.55 1.49 10.58
C VAL A 114 16.40 1.21 9.09
N LEU A 115 15.92 0.01 8.78
CA LEU A 115 15.67 -0.44 7.42
C LEU A 115 14.18 -0.48 7.14
N LEU A 116 13.74 0.08 6.01
CA LEU A 116 12.39 -0.02 5.49
C LEU A 116 12.35 -1.16 4.47
N HIS A 117 11.56 -2.19 4.77
CA HIS A 117 11.44 -3.38 3.94
C HIS A 117 10.14 -3.39 3.16
N PHE A 118 10.22 -3.83 1.90
CA PHE A 118 9.08 -4.15 1.06
C PHE A 118 9.15 -5.64 0.66
N GLY A 119 8.04 -6.35 0.78
CA GLY A 119 7.95 -7.75 0.34
C GLY A 119 7.97 -7.87 -1.18
N ALA A 120 7.23 -7.03 -1.85
CA ALA A 120 7.22 -6.82 -3.29
C ALA A 120 6.39 -5.57 -3.61
N VAL A 121 6.71 -4.88 -4.70
CA VAL A 121 5.90 -3.79 -5.27
C VAL A 121 5.99 -3.91 -6.78
N ASP A 122 4.88 -4.18 -7.44
CA ASP A 122 4.80 -4.29 -8.89
C ASP A 122 4.42 -2.91 -9.47
N TRP A 123 5.13 -2.39 -10.38
CA TRP A 123 6.36 -2.81 -11.08
C TRP A 123 7.55 -1.92 -10.67
N LYS A 124 7.42 -0.60 -10.81
CA LYS A 124 8.40 0.41 -10.45
C LYS A 124 7.94 1.17 -9.21
N ALA A 125 8.76 1.18 -8.19
CA ALA A 125 8.52 1.91 -6.95
C ALA A 125 9.58 2.98 -6.73
N ASP A 126 9.16 4.19 -6.38
CA ASP A 126 10.02 5.25 -5.87
C ASP A 126 9.57 5.59 -4.45
N VAL A 127 10.51 5.74 -3.52
CA VAL A 127 10.21 5.86 -2.08
C VAL A 127 10.87 7.11 -1.49
N TRP A 128 10.09 7.82 -0.68
CA TRP A 128 10.55 8.99 0.10
C TRP A 128 10.18 8.81 1.58
N VAL A 129 11.05 9.28 2.45
CA VAL A 129 10.77 9.42 3.88
C VAL A 129 11.01 10.87 4.28
N ASN A 130 10.01 11.50 4.87
CA ASN A 130 10.04 12.93 5.23
C ASN A 130 10.44 13.86 4.07
N GLY A 131 10.06 13.50 2.85
CA GLY A 131 10.40 14.24 1.63
C GLY A 131 11.79 13.94 1.06
N VAL A 132 12.62 13.16 1.75
CA VAL A 132 13.94 12.73 1.27
C VAL A 132 13.78 11.45 0.45
N SER A 133 14.26 11.42 -0.79
CA SER A 133 14.28 10.20 -1.60
C SER A 133 15.24 9.18 -0.98
N VAL A 134 14.73 7.98 -0.70
CA VAL A 134 15.54 6.89 -0.09
C VAL A 134 15.89 5.81 -1.11
N GLY A 135 15.26 5.81 -2.27
CA GLY A 135 15.61 4.92 -3.37
C GLY A 135 14.45 4.58 -4.30
N SER A 136 14.76 3.76 -5.29
CA SER A 136 13.80 3.20 -6.24
C SER A 136 14.09 1.72 -6.49
N HIS A 137 13.06 0.99 -6.89
CA HIS A 137 13.14 -0.43 -7.24
C HIS A 137 12.30 -0.71 -8.48
N THR A 138 12.74 -1.67 -9.29
CA THR A 138 11.96 -2.21 -10.41
C THR A 138 11.93 -3.73 -10.34
N GLY A 139 10.75 -4.30 -10.55
CA GLY A 139 10.50 -5.75 -10.47
C GLY A 139 9.43 -6.08 -9.44
N GLY A 140 8.35 -6.77 -9.86
CA GLY A 140 7.17 -7.00 -9.04
C GLY A 140 7.23 -8.19 -8.08
N TYR A 141 8.32 -8.98 -8.06
CA TYR A 141 8.34 -10.28 -7.38
C TYR A 141 9.45 -10.44 -6.35
N THR A 142 10.33 -9.48 -6.23
CA THR A 142 11.49 -9.56 -5.32
C THR A 142 11.36 -8.58 -4.17
N PRO A 143 11.74 -8.99 -2.93
CA PRO A 143 11.82 -8.08 -1.81
C PRO A 143 12.98 -7.09 -1.98
N PHE A 144 12.82 -5.89 -1.43
CA PHE A 144 13.86 -4.88 -1.38
C PHE A 144 13.78 -4.08 -0.09
N GLU A 145 14.85 -3.36 0.23
CA GLU A 145 14.95 -2.56 1.44
C GLU A 145 15.73 -1.26 1.22
N PHE A 146 15.44 -0.26 2.01
CA PHE A 146 16.17 1.01 2.05
C PHE A 146 16.59 1.33 3.47
N ASP A 147 17.81 1.83 3.65
CA ASP A 147 18.25 2.43 4.89
C ASP A 147 17.65 3.85 5.00
N ILE A 148 16.75 4.01 5.95
CA ILE A 148 16.05 5.28 6.17
C ILE A 148 16.58 6.07 7.35
N THR A 149 17.63 5.59 7.99
CA THR A 149 18.16 6.15 9.26
C THR A 149 18.41 7.64 9.20
N SER A 150 19.04 8.12 8.12
CA SER A 150 19.37 9.54 7.94
C SER A 150 18.17 10.42 7.59
N ALA A 151 17.08 9.83 7.11
CA ALA A 151 15.86 10.54 6.73
C ALA A 151 14.85 10.65 7.89
N LEU A 152 15.10 9.95 9.00
CA LEU A 152 14.20 9.93 10.16
C LEU A 152 14.32 11.22 11.00
N LYS A 153 13.19 11.60 11.59
CA LYS A 153 13.09 12.67 12.58
C LYS A 153 12.44 12.17 13.87
N LYS A 154 12.54 12.91 14.95
CA LYS A 154 11.82 12.60 16.19
C LYS A 154 10.32 12.73 16.01
N GLY A 155 9.55 11.81 16.59
CA GLY A 155 8.09 11.79 16.51
C GLY A 155 7.58 11.15 15.20
N ALA A 156 6.54 11.73 14.64
CA ALA A 156 5.91 11.20 13.43
C ALA A 156 6.81 11.40 12.20
N ASN A 157 6.96 10.34 11.42
CA ASN A 157 7.63 10.31 10.14
C ASN A 157 6.60 10.02 9.06
N ASP A 158 6.87 10.47 7.85
CA ASP A 158 6.01 10.30 6.68
C ASP A 158 6.71 9.45 5.62
N ILE A 159 6.04 8.43 5.11
CA ILE A 159 6.48 7.62 3.98
C ILE A 159 5.59 7.94 2.80
N ARG A 160 6.18 8.23 1.66
CA ARG A 160 5.50 8.27 0.36
C ARG A 160 6.08 7.22 -0.56
N VAL A 161 5.19 6.53 -1.27
CA VAL A 161 5.57 5.55 -2.29
C VAL A 161 4.80 5.89 -3.57
N ARG A 162 5.52 6.04 -4.66
CA ARG A 162 4.96 6.18 -6.00
C ARG A 162 5.17 4.87 -6.73
N VAL A 163 4.11 4.33 -7.30
CA VAL A 163 4.13 3.06 -8.01
C VAL A 163 3.59 3.24 -9.41
N TRP A 164 4.32 2.72 -10.39
CA TRP A 164 3.85 2.60 -11.75
C TRP A 164 3.86 1.13 -12.16
N ASP A 165 2.68 0.64 -12.54
CA ASP A 165 2.48 -0.71 -13.07
C ASP A 165 1.64 -0.62 -14.36
N PRO A 166 2.23 -0.89 -15.53
CA PRO A 166 1.50 -0.92 -16.78
C PRO A 166 0.65 -2.19 -16.95
N THR A 167 0.60 -3.07 -15.96
CA THR A 167 -0.16 -4.33 -15.91
C THR A 167 0.26 -5.30 -17.03
N ASP A 168 -0.38 -5.27 -18.19
CA ASP A 168 -0.12 -6.16 -19.33
C ASP A 168 0.40 -5.43 -20.57
N ASP A 169 0.76 -4.16 -20.43
CA ASP A 169 1.38 -3.37 -21.51
C ASP A 169 2.91 -3.32 -21.34
N GLY A 170 3.65 -3.61 -22.39
CA GLY A 170 5.11 -3.62 -22.38
C GLY A 170 5.75 -5.00 -22.20
N TYR A 171 7.02 -5.00 -21.82
CA TYR A 171 7.86 -6.21 -21.76
C TYR A 171 8.21 -6.68 -20.34
N GLN A 172 7.71 -6.00 -19.30
CA GLN A 172 7.92 -6.45 -17.93
C GLN A 172 7.21 -7.78 -17.67
N PRO A 173 7.71 -8.63 -16.76
CA PRO A 173 7.00 -9.81 -16.31
C PRO A 173 5.66 -9.44 -15.66
N ARG A 174 4.58 -9.94 -16.20
CA ARG A 174 3.21 -9.64 -15.72
C ARG A 174 2.50 -10.83 -15.09
N GLY A 175 3.11 -12.01 -15.16
CA GLY A 175 2.45 -13.25 -14.72
C GLY A 175 1.16 -13.49 -15.50
N LYS A 176 0.05 -13.63 -14.79
CA LYS A 176 -1.30 -13.84 -15.35
C LYS A 176 -2.16 -12.58 -15.35
N GLN A 177 -1.59 -11.43 -15.06
CA GLN A 177 -2.33 -10.17 -15.06
C GLN A 177 -2.74 -9.79 -16.49
N VAL A 178 -4.00 -9.38 -16.63
CA VAL A 178 -4.54 -8.85 -17.90
C VAL A 178 -5.52 -7.72 -17.58
N ASN A 179 -5.43 -6.63 -18.33
CA ASN A 179 -6.27 -5.45 -18.15
C ASN A 179 -7.53 -5.51 -19.04
N ARG A 180 -8.25 -6.62 -18.99
CA ARG A 180 -9.49 -6.85 -19.73
C ARG A 180 -10.44 -7.74 -18.93
N PRO A 181 -11.76 -7.65 -19.16
CA PRO A 181 -12.76 -8.39 -18.39
C PRO A 181 -12.76 -9.91 -18.66
N GLU A 182 -12.24 -10.35 -19.81
CA GLU A 182 -12.18 -11.76 -20.14
C GLU A 182 -11.14 -12.48 -19.26
N GLY A 183 -11.48 -13.69 -18.86
CA GLY A 183 -10.57 -14.55 -18.12
C GLY A 183 -9.33 -14.92 -18.94
N ILE A 184 -8.37 -15.57 -18.29
CA ILE A 184 -7.16 -16.01 -18.95
C ILE A 184 -7.51 -17.10 -19.94
N TRP A 185 -7.27 -16.88 -21.23
CA TRP A 185 -7.75 -17.72 -22.32
C TRP A 185 -7.44 -19.23 -22.19
N TYR A 186 -6.35 -19.61 -21.54
CA TYR A 186 -6.01 -21.04 -21.35
C TYR A 186 -6.71 -21.70 -20.17
N THR A 187 -7.30 -20.93 -19.26
CA THR A 187 -8.17 -21.45 -18.18
C THR A 187 -9.61 -21.56 -18.64
N ASP A 188 -10.07 -20.68 -19.52
CA ASP A 188 -11.44 -20.72 -20.07
C ASP A 188 -11.70 -21.94 -20.95
N ARG A 189 -10.66 -22.54 -21.50
CA ARG A 189 -10.79 -23.72 -22.36
C ARG A 189 -10.88 -25.04 -21.60
N LYS A 190 -10.79 -25.02 -20.29
CA LYS A 190 -10.83 -26.22 -19.44
C LYS A 190 -12.09 -26.33 -18.59
N SER A 191 -12.95 -25.36 -18.64
CA SER A 191 -14.25 -25.33 -17.99
C SER A 191 -15.37 -25.82 -18.90
#